data_a4cf03299413f24e053218c829020b6e
#
_entry.id   a4cf03299413f24e053218c829020b6e
#
_cell.length_a   1.000
_cell.length_b   1.000
_cell.length_c   1.000
_cell.angle_alpha   90.00
_cell.angle_beta   90.00
_cell.angle_gamma   90.00
#
_symmetry.space_group_name_H-M   'P 1'
#
loop_
_entity.id
_entity.type
_entity.pdbx_description
1 polymer ?
#
loop_
_entity_poly.entity_id
_entity_poly.type
_entity_poly.pdbx_seq_one_letter_code
_entity_poly.pdbx_strand_id
1 'polypeptide(L)'
;DVAGLAHKQIVVSTVGDERLFDALPTWSVKPALALSLHTTDFEKRKKLLKNAPALTPEYLLQRTLDYAEQTKYPAQIEWTLLASINDTFEEVERLAELVAGRYAMVNFIAVNPTEGSDFKRPDQEHIEDLITVLRRKGIVATLRDSAAQDIEGGCGQLRARHLSARQEVPISLEKMPS
;
A
#
# COMPACT_ATOMS: atom_id res chain seq x y z
N ASP A 1 20.84 6.20 -20.19
CA ASP A 1 20.44 4.78 -20.22
C ASP A 1 20.77 4.11 -18.90
N VAL A 2 19.79 4.06 -18.02
CA VAL A 2 19.93 3.31 -16.78
C VAL A 2 19.62 1.85 -17.11
N ALA A 3 20.64 1.04 -17.31
CA ALA A 3 20.62 -0.43 -17.36
C ALA A 3 19.63 -1.08 -18.37
N GLY A 4 19.28 -0.43 -19.48
CA GLY A 4 18.43 -1.04 -20.53
C GLY A 4 16.98 -1.33 -20.12
N LEU A 5 16.52 -0.85 -18.97
CA LEU A 5 15.14 -1.01 -18.52
C LEU A 5 14.21 -0.04 -19.25
N ALA A 6 13.12 -0.54 -19.81
CA ALA A 6 12.07 0.32 -20.32
C ALA A 6 11.37 1.05 -19.14
N HIS A 7 10.92 2.30 -19.35
CA HIS A 7 10.26 3.11 -18.33
C HIS A 7 9.10 2.36 -17.63
N LYS A 8 8.34 1.56 -18.39
CA LYS A 8 7.22 0.73 -17.89
C LYS A 8 7.63 -0.38 -16.91
N GLN A 9 8.93 -0.73 -16.87
CA GLN A 9 9.46 -1.75 -15.96
C GLN A 9 9.85 -1.15 -14.60
N ILE A 10 9.83 0.19 -14.49
CA ILE A 10 10.11 0.91 -13.26
C ILE A 10 8.78 1.26 -12.62
N VAL A 11 8.58 0.86 -11.37
CA VAL A 11 7.40 1.19 -10.57
C VAL A 11 7.85 1.97 -9.34
N VAL A 12 7.23 3.12 -9.12
CA VAL A 12 7.41 3.90 -7.89
C VAL A 12 6.21 3.67 -6.99
N SER A 13 6.45 3.23 -5.76
CA SER A 13 5.40 3.04 -4.76
C SER A 13 5.36 4.24 -3.81
N THR A 14 4.16 4.67 -3.45
CA THR A 14 3.93 5.79 -2.54
C THR A 14 2.72 5.55 -1.64
N VAL A 15 2.78 6.09 -0.44
CA VAL A 15 1.62 6.23 0.47
C VAL A 15 0.90 7.57 0.27
N GLY A 16 1.31 8.38 -0.71
CA GLY A 16 0.69 9.66 -1.05
C GLY A 16 1.48 10.87 -0.55
N ASP A 17 2.71 11.09 -1.05
CA ASP A 17 3.47 12.33 -0.82
C ASP A 17 3.17 13.33 -1.95
N GLU A 18 2.64 14.53 -1.62
CA GLU A 18 2.33 15.58 -2.60
C GLU A 18 3.55 15.99 -3.40
N ARG A 19 4.73 16.09 -2.76
CA ARG A 19 5.99 16.43 -3.43
C ARG A 19 6.35 15.43 -4.53
N LEU A 20 6.03 14.15 -4.29
CA LEU A 20 6.23 13.11 -5.30
C LEU A 20 5.27 13.30 -6.47
N PHE A 21 3.98 13.54 -6.21
CA PHE A 21 2.99 13.77 -7.26
C PHE A 21 3.33 14.99 -8.12
N ASP A 22 3.91 16.03 -7.53
CA ASP A 22 4.32 17.23 -8.25
C ASP A 22 5.61 16.99 -9.06
N ALA A 23 6.54 16.19 -8.53
CA ALA A 23 7.82 15.92 -9.17
C ALA A 23 7.72 14.89 -10.32
N LEU A 24 6.93 13.81 -10.16
CA LEU A 24 6.84 12.72 -11.14
C LEU A 24 6.57 13.18 -12.59
N PRO A 25 5.65 14.13 -12.84
CA PRO A 25 5.40 14.63 -14.20
C PRO A 25 6.59 15.37 -14.82
N THR A 26 7.55 15.84 -14.01
CA THR A 26 8.71 16.59 -14.48
C THR A 26 9.92 15.70 -14.79
N TRP A 27 9.94 14.45 -14.30
CA TRP A 27 11.05 13.54 -14.51
C TRP A 27 11.21 13.18 -16.00
N SER A 28 12.45 12.97 -16.45
CA SER A 28 12.74 12.50 -17.82
C SER A 28 12.26 11.04 -18.01
N VAL A 29 12.38 10.22 -16.97
CA VAL A 29 11.87 8.85 -16.92
C VAL A 29 10.50 8.87 -16.27
N LYS A 30 9.48 8.31 -16.94
CA LYS A 30 8.11 8.21 -16.43
C LYS A 30 7.88 6.79 -15.92
N PRO A 31 8.08 6.51 -14.61
CA PRO A 31 7.78 5.20 -14.04
C PRO A 31 6.27 4.95 -13.97
N ALA A 32 5.85 3.71 -13.86
CA ALA A 32 4.49 3.40 -13.40
C ALA A 32 4.35 3.79 -11.91
N LEU A 33 3.13 4.14 -11.49
CA LEU A 33 2.88 4.58 -10.12
C LEU A 33 2.00 3.57 -9.38
N ALA A 34 2.46 3.14 -8.22
CA ALA A 34 1.73 2.30 -7.28
C ALA A 34 1.36 3.11 -6.04
N LEU A 35 0.07 3.22 -5.76
CA LEU A 35 -0.47 3.89 -4.59
C LEU A 35 -0.83 2.88 -3.50
N SER A 36 -0.16 2.90 -2.37
CA SER A 36 -0.54 2.17 -1.17
C SER A 36 -1.75 2.84 -0.52
N LEU A 37 -2.95 2.45 -0.94
CA LEU A 37 -4.21 3.06 -0.50
C LEU A 37 -4.73 2.43 0.78
N HIS A 38 -4.95 1.12 0.75
CA HIS A 38 -5.38 0.21 1.82
C HIS A 38 -6.78 0.43 2.41
N THR A 39 -7.47 1.52 2.10
CA THR A 39 -8.85 1.80 2.49
C THR A 39 -9.36 3.05 1.77
N THR A 40 -10.66 3.15 1.55
CA THR A 40 -11.35 4.36 1.08
C THR A 40 -11.88 5.23 2.22
N ASP A 41 -11.69 4.82 3.47
CA ASP A 41 -12.05 5.60 4.65
C ASP A 41 -10.86 6.40 5.15
N PHE A 42 -11.01 7.73 5.23
CA PHE A 42 -9.93 8.64 5.62
C PHE A 42 -9.45 8.41 7.05
N GLU A 43 -10.38 8.26 8.01
CA GLU A 43 -10.00 8.08 9.41
C GLU A 43 -9.37 6.70 9.67
N LYS A 44 -9.86 5.67 8.98
CA LYS A 44 -9.25 4.34 8.99
C LYS A 44 -7.85 4.39 8.40
N ARG A 45 -7.67 5.09 7.28
CA ARG A 45 -6.37 5.25 6.63
C ARG A 45 -5.33 5.88 7.55
N LYS A 46 -5.70 6.94 8.27
CA LYS A 46 -4.82 7.59 9.27
C LYS A 46 -4.38 6.62 10.38
N LYS A 47 -5.26 5.72 10.79
CA LYS A 47 -4.95 4.71 11.80
C LYS A 47 -4.02 3.63 11.26
N LEU A 48 -4.25 3.17 10.04
CA LEU A 48 -3.44 2.12 9.39
C LEU A 48 -2.06 2.63 8.99
N LEU A 49 -1.96 3.85 8.48
CA LEU A 49 -0.75 4.45 7.93
C LEU A 49 -0.32 5.67 8.74
N LYS A 50 0.11 5.44 9.98
CA LYS A 50 0.41 6.51 10.96
C LYS A 50 1.44 7.55 10.49
N ASN A 51 2.36 7.15 9.61
CA ASN A 51 3.43 8.03 9.11
C ASN A 51 3.14 8.57 7.69
N ALA A 52 1.98 8.24 7.10
CA ALA A 52 1.59 8.78 5.81
C ALA A 52 1.02 10.20 5.96
N PRO A 53 1.16 11.05 4.95
CA PRO A 53 0.48 12.34 4.91
C PRO A 53 -1.05 12.18 5.06
N ALA A 54 -1.67 13.10 5.80
CA ALA A 54 -3.12 13.09 6.05
C ALA A 54 -3.89 13.65 4.83
N LEU A 55 -3.84 12.89 3.72
CA LEU A 55 -4.54 13.19 2.47
C LEU A 55 -5.72 12.23 2.30
N THR A 56 -6.81 12.73 1.74
CA THR A 56 -8.02 11.90 1.53
C THR A 56 -7.79 10.85 0.44
N PRO A 57 -8.43 9.67 0.55
CA PRO A 57 -8.37 8.63 -0.48
C PRO A 57 -8.75 9.13 -1.87
N GLU A 58 -9.79 9.98 -1.96
CA GLU A 58 -10.27 10.57 -3.20
C GLU A 58 -9.19 11.45 -3.86
N TYR A 59 -8.54 12.31 -3.09
CA TYR A 59 -7.45 13.15 -3.58
C TYR A 59 -6.27 12.32 -4.08
N LEU A 60 -5.86 11.32 -3.30
CA LEU A 60 -4.76 10.42 -3.66
C LEU A 60 -5.04 9.64 -4.94
N LEU A 61 -6.27 9.12 -5.07
CA LEU A 61 -6.71 8.42 -6.27
C LEU A 61 -6.72 9.37 -7.47
N GLN A 62 -7.28 10.58 -7.33
CA GLN A 62 -7.32 11.56 -8.41
C GLN A 62 -5.90 11.86 -8.93
N ARG A 63 -4.95 12.17 -8.05
CA ARG A 63 -3.55 12.46 -8.44
C ARG A 63 -2.89 11.27 -9.13
N THR A 64 -3.12 10.05 -8.62
CA THR A 64 -2.55 8.82 -9.18
C THR A 64 -3.14 8.51 -10.56
N LEU A 65 -4.45 8.66 -10.72
CA LEU A 65 -5.15 8.41 -11.98
C LEU A 65 -4.78 9.45 -13.05
N ASP A 66 -4.66 10.71 -12.68
CA ASP A 66 -4.23 11.77 -13.62
C ASP A 66 -2.81 11.52 -14.14
N TYR A 67 -1.91 11.06 -13.26
CA TYR A 67 -0.57 10.65 -13.67
C TYR A 67 -0.60 9.44 -14.61
N ALA A 68 -1.43 8.44 -14.34
CA ALA A 68 -1.60 7.27 -15.19
C ALA A 68 -2.10 7.65 -16.59
N GLU A 69 -3.03 8.58 -16.70
CA GLU A 69 -3.54 9.08 -17.98
C GLU A 69 -2.47 9.82 -18.79
N GLN A 70 -1.60 10.59 -18.12
CA GLN A 70 -0.48 11.29 -18.77
C GLN A 70 0.58 10.33 -19.29
N THR A 71 0.91 9.29 -18.52
CA THR A 71 2.02 8.38 -18.83
C THR A 71 1.61 7.19 -19.68
N LYS A 72 0.31 6.90 -19.77
CA LYS A 72 -0.26 5.71 -20.41
C LYS A 72 0.19 4.40 -19.77
N TYR A 73 0.50 4.45 -18.47
CA TYR A 73 0.69 3.28 -17.61
C TYR A 73 -0.46 3.20 -16.60
N PRO A 74 -1.02 2.00 -16.35
CA PRO A 74 -2.13 1.89 -15.41
C PRO A 74 -1.70 2.32 -13.99
N ALA A 75 -2.54 3.07 -13.31
CA ALA A 75 -2.41 3.28 -11.88
C ALA A 75 -2.51 1.93 -11.16
N GLN A 76 -1.55 1.61 -10.31
CA GLN A 76 -1.59 0.40 -9.49
C GLN A 76 -2.07 0.78 -8.09
N ILE A 77 -3.26 0.32 -7.72
CA ILE A 77 -3.81 0.55 -6.39
C ILE A 77 -3.48 -0.65 -5.53
N GLU A 78 -2.56 -0.47 -4.60
CA GLU A 78 -2.12 -1.52 -3.68
C GLU A 78 -3.00 -1.50 -2.41
N TRP A 79 -3.59 -2.64 -2.08
CA TRP A 79 -4.49 -2.77 -0.95
C TRP A 79 -4.22 -4.05 -0.18
N THR A 80 -3.55 -3.93 0.97
CA THR A 80 -3.37 -5.05 1.90
C THR A 80 -4.68 -5.33 2.61
N LEU A 81 -5.21 -6.52 2.40
CA LEU A 81 -6.46 -6.97 3.03
C LEU A 81 -6.21 -7.43 4.46
N LEU A 82 -6.96 -6.85 5.37
CA LEU A 82 -6.92 -7.11 6.82
C LEU A 82 -8.32 -7.50 7.27
N ALA A 83 -8.49 -8.75 7.73
CA ALA A 83 -9.78 -9.29 8.11
C ALA A 83 -10.52 -8.42 9.14
N SER A 84 -11.77 -8.11 8.87
CA SER A 84 -12.65 -7.29 9.71
C SER A 84 -12.19 -5.84 9.91
N ILE A 85 -11.25 -5.37 9.09
CA ILE A 85 -10.73 -4.00 9.18
C ILE A 85 -11.03 -3.22 7.90
N ASN A 86 -10.55 -3.70 6.75
CA ASN A 86 -10.66 -3.01 5.47
C ASN A 86 -11.06 -3.93 4.31
N ASP A 87 -11.67 -5.06 4.63
CA ASP A 87 -12.09 -6.11 3.72
C ASP A 87 -13.61 -6.13 3.50
N THR A 88 -14.29 -4.99 3.65
CA THR A 88 -15.74 -4.89 3.47
C THR A 88 -16.11 -4.67 2.00
N PHE A 89 -17.25 -5.21 1.57
CA PHE A 89 -17.80 -4.96 0.24
C PHE A 89 -18.02 -3.47 -0.02
N GLU A 90 -18.54 -2.76 0.96
CA GLU A 90 -18.80 -1.32 0.88
C GLU A 90 -17.54 -0.51 0.52
N GLU A 91 -16.40 -0.81 1.15
CA GLU A 91 -15.14 -0.13 0.84
C GLU A 91 -14.65 -0.45 -0.58
N VAL A 92 -14.79 -1.70 -1.00
CA VAL A 92 -14.37 -2.14 -2.33
C VAL A 92 -15.30 -1.60 -3.42
N GLU A 93 -16.60 -1.53 -3.17
CA GLU A 93 -17.56 -0.88 -4.07
C GLU A 93 -17.27 0.61 -4.22
N ARG A 94 -16.97 1.30 -3.11
CA ARG A 94 -16.56 2.70 -3.15
C ARG A 94 -15.26 2.89 -3.93
N LEU A 95 -14.27 2.02 -3.77
CA LEU A 95 -13.07 2.03 -4.61
C LEU A 95 -13.44 1.88 -6.08
N ALA A 96 -14.31 0.90 -6.38
CA ALA A 96 -14.74 0.65 -7.75
C ALA A 96 -15.40 1.88 -8.40
N GLU A 97 -16.21 2.62 -7.64
CA GLU A 97 -16.82 3.88 -8.11
C GLU A 97 -15.77 4.96 -8.38
N LEU A 98 -14.80 5.12 -7.48
CA LEU A 98 -13.75 6.13 -7.60
C LEU A 98 -12.80 5.91 -8.79
N VAL A 99 -12.61 4.64 -9.22
CA VAL A 99 -11.72 4.30 -10.33
C VAL A 99 -12.45 3.89 -11.61
N ALA A 100 -13.79 3.92 -11.61
CA ALA A 100 -14.62 3.49 -12.74
C ALA A 100 -14.25 4.25 -14.03
N GLY A 101 -14.02 3.51 -15.12
CA GLY A 101 -13.68 4.09 -16.42
C GLY A 101 -12.30 4.72 -16.52
N ARG A 102 -11.48 4.66 -15.47
CA ARG A 102 -10.12 5.18 -15.44
C ARG A 102 -9.08 4.07 -15.67
N TYR A 103 -7.91 4.45 -16.12
CA TYR A 103 -6.84 3.48 -16.42
C TYR A 103 -6.12 3.04 -15.14
N ALA A 104 -6.71 2.08 -14.46
CA ALA A 104 -6.24 1.56 -13.17
C ALA A 104 -6.35 0.04 -13.06
N MET A 105 -5.56 -0.52 -12.17
CA MET A 105 -5.69 -1.89 -11.67
C MET A 105 -5.58 -1.92 -10.15
N VAL A 106 -6.22 -2.89 -9.53
CA VAL A 106 -6.18 -3.09 -8.08
C VAL A 106 -5.41 -4.36 -7.76
N ASN A 107 -4.42 -4.25 -6.91
CA ASN A 107 -3.64 -5.37 -6.40
C ASN A 107 -4.00 -5.58 -4.93
N PHE A 108 -4.83 -6.56 -4.65
CA PHE A 108 -5.01 -7.03 -3.29
C PHE A 108 -3.78 -7.82 -2.85
N ILE A 109 -3.34 -7.53 -1.65
CA ILE A 109 -2.21 -8.20 -1.01
C ILE A 109 -2.75 -8.90 0.22
N ALA A 110 -2.75 -10.23 0.21
CA ALA A 110 -3.14 -10.97 1.39
C ALA A 110 -2.03 -10.91 2.43
N VAL A 111 -2.37 -10.43 3.64
CA VAL A 111 -1.42 -10.40 4.73
C VAL A 111 -1.09 -11.84 5.16
N ASN A 112 0.21 -12.13 5.33
CA ASN A 112 0.63 -13.34 6.02
C ASN A 112 0.82 -12.97 7.49
N PRO A 113 0.01 -13.54 8.42
CA PRO A 113 0.16 -13.29 9.83
C PRO A 113 1.58 -13.69 10.28
N THR A 114 2.32 -12.75 10.85
CA THR A 114 3.56 -13.06 11.55
C THR A 114 3.27 -13.25 13.03
N GLU A 115 4.10 -14.03 13.71
CA GLU A 115 3.99 -14.24 15.14
C GLU A 115 3.97 -12.88 15.87
N GLY A 116 2.92 -12.62 16.66
CA GLY A 116 2.71 -11.33 17.34
C GLY A 116 2.03 -10.23 16.50
N SER A 117 1.52 -10.54 15.30
CA SER A 117 0.71 -9.60 14.53
C SER A 117 -0.76 -9.65 14.96
N ASP A 118 -1.36 -8.48 15.23
CA ASP A 118 -2.80 -8.35 15.48
C ASP A 118 -3.65 -8.47 14.21
N PHE A 119 -3.02 -8.47 13.03
CA PHE A 119 -3.71 -8.53 11.75
C PHE A 119 -3.92 -9.98 11.31
N LYS A 120 -5.11 -10.25 10.78
CA LYS A 120 -5.49 -11.56 10.24
C LYS A 120 -5.74 -11.46 8.74
N ARG A 121 -5.47 -12.55 8.03
CA ARG A 121 -5.82 -12.71 6.62
C ARG A 121 -7.33 -12.98 6.52
N PRO A 122 -8.06 -12.34 5.60
CA PRO A 122 -9.42 -12.73 5.28
C PRO A 122 -9.47 -14.13 4.65
N ASP A 123 -10.63 -14.78 4.73
CA ASP A 123 -10.83 -16.07 4.09
C ASP A 123 -10.71 -15.95 2.56
N GLN A 124 -10.23 -17.02 1.93
CA GLN A 124 -9.95 -17.04 0.49
C GLN A 124 -11.22 -16.77 -0.34
N GLU A 125 -12.35 -17.36 0.03
CA GLU A 125 -13.64 -17.16 -0.63
C GLU A 125 -14.06 -15.68 -0.58
N HIS A 126 -13.92 -15.06 0.60
CA HIS A 126 -14.22 -13.63 0.76
C HIS A 126 -13.34 -12.74 -0.12
N ILE A 127 -12.03 -13.04 -0.22
CA ILE A 127 -11.13 -12.30 -1.11
C ILE A 127 -11.55 -12.43 -2.58
N GLU A 128 -11.96 -13.62 -3.00
CA GLU A 128 -12.42 -13.87 -4.38
C GLU A 128 -13.72 -13.11 -4.69
N ASP A 129 -14.60 -12.99 -3.71
CA ASP A 129 -15.82 -12.19 -3.83
C ASP A 129 -15.48 -10.69 -3.98
N LEU A 130 -14.57 -10.15 -3.19
CA LEU A 130 -14.10 -8.77 -3.33
C LEU A 130 -13.48 -8.50 -4.72
N ILE A 131 -12.67 -9.43 -5.22
CA ILE A 131 -12.13 -9.35 -6.58
C ILE A 131 -13.25 -9.35 -7.63
N THR A 132 -14.27 -10.17 -7.41
CA THR A 132 -15.43 -10.27 -8.32
C THR A 132 -16.21 -8.97 -8.38
N VAL A 133 -16.35 -8.23 -7.27
CA VAL A 133 -16.97 -6.89 -7.25
C VAL A 133 -16.24 -5.94 -8.21
N LEU A 134 -14.92 -5.86 -8.12
CA LEU A 134 -14.11 -5.00 -8.99
C LEU A 134 -14.21 -5.41 -10.46
N ARG A 135 -14.12 -6.71 -10.74
CA ARG A 135 -14.16 -7.24 -12.11
C ARG A 135 -15.52 -7.01 -12.78
N ARG A 136 -16.63 -7.10 -12.04
CA ARG A 136 -17.98 -6.78 -12.54
C ARG A 136 -18.11 -5.31 -12.97
N LYS A 137 -17.30 -4.42 -12.40
CA LYS A 137 -17.22 -3.01 -12.79
C LYS A 137 -16.15 -2.75 -13.88
N GLY A 138 -15.57 -3.81 -14.47
CA GLY A 138 -14.57 -3.71 -15.54
C GLY A 138 -13.16 -3.34 -15.04
N ILE A 139 -12.90 -3.43 -13.74
CA ILE A 139 -11.60 -3.10 -13.15
C ILE A 139 -10.75 -4.36 -13.08
N VAL A 140 -9.51 -4.28 -13.57
CA VAL A 140 -8.54 -5.37 -13.41
C VAL A 140 -8.17 -5.49 -11.94
N ALA A 141 -8.41 -6.65 -11.35
CA ALA A 141 -8.08 -6.93 -9.97
C ALA A 141 -7.30 -8.24 -9.85
N THR A 142 -6.21 -8.22 -9.08
CA THR A 142 -5.33 -9.36 -8.81
C THR A 142 -5.18 -9.59 -7.32
N LEU A 143 -4.88 -10.84 -6.94
CA LEU A 143 -4.43 -11.18 -5.60
C LEU A 143 -2.93 -11.48 -5.66
N ARG A 144 -2.16 -10.88 -4.77
CA ARG A 144 -0.77 -11.21 -4.53
C ARG A 144 -0.65 -11.75 -3.11
N ASP A 145 -0.04 -12.91 -2.97
CA ASP A 145 0.43 -13.34 -1.66
C ASP A 145 1.66 -12.51 -1.30
N SER A 146 1.71 -11.98 -0.08
CA SER A 146 2.92 -11.30 0.38
C SER A 146 4.03 -12.36 0.47
N ALA A 147 5.02 -12.27 -0.42
CA ALA A 147 6.16 -13.19 -0.47
C ALA A 147 7.10 -13.08 0.74
N ALA A 148 6.72 -12.30 1.75
CA ALA A 148 7.54 -12.02 2.92
C ALA A 148 7.41 -13.11 4.00
N GLN A 149 7.55 -14.38 3.63
CA GLN A 149 7.74 -15.44 4.64
C GLN A 149 9.18 -15.49 5.15
N ASP A 150 10.17 -14.99 4.40
CA ASP A 150 11.59 -15.16 4.73
C ASP A 150 12.41 -13.87 4.85
N ILE A 151 11.84 -12.71 4.61
CA ILE A 151 12.57 -11.45 4.73
C ILE A 151 11.72 -10.47 5.55
N GLU A 152 12.30 -9.81 6.55
CA GLU A 152 11.68 -8.72 7.34
C GLU A 152 11.27 -7.48 6.51
N GLY A 153 10.77 -7.68 5.31
CA GLY A 153 10.42 -6.72 4.28
C GLY A 153 8.94 -6.54 4.02
N GLY A 154 8.07 -6.80 5.00
CA GLY A 154 6.69 -6.36 4.93
C GLY A 154 6.63 -4.85 4.83
N CYS A 155 5.60 -4.28 4.16
CA CYS A 155 5.38 -2.84 4.04
C CYS A 155 5.68 -2.15 5.38
N GLY A 156 6.83 -1.49 5.51
CA GLY A 156 7.32 -0.93 6.77
C GLY A 156 6.36 0.09 7.40
N GLN A 157 5.36 0.52 6.65
CA GLN A 157 4.29 1.42 7.06
C GLN A 157 3.19 0.71 7.88
N LEU A 158 2.93 -0.58 7.64
CA LEU A 158 1.94 -1.39 8.39
C LEU A 158 2.56 -2.12 9.60
N ARG A 159 3.83 -1.88 9.88
CA ARG A 159 4.54 -2.48 11.00
C ARG A 159 4.04 -1.90 12.32
N ALA A 160 3.04 -2.53 12.91
CA ALA A 160 2.73 -2.35 14.34
C ALA A 160 3.81 -3.08 15.16
N ARG A 161 5.06 -2.58 15.16
CA ARG A 161 5.98 -2.95 16.22
C ARG A 161 5.54 -2.19 17.45
N HIS A 162 5.00 -2.91 18.42
CA HIS A 162 5.06 -2.51 19.80
C HIS A 162 6.53 -2.18 20.11
N LEU A 163 6.84 -0.89 20.23
CA LEU A 163 7.97 -0.43 21.00
C LEU A 163 7.60 -0.61 22.49
N SER A 164 7.43 -1.87 22.91
CA SER A 164 7.44 -2.21 24.29
C SER A 164 8.90 -2.19 24.75
N ALA A 165 9.20 -1.17 25.54
CA ALA A 165 10.27 -1.13 26.55
C ALA A 165 11.64 -1.61 26.05
N ARG A 166 12.45 -0.67 25.55
CA ARG A 166 13.88 -0.76 25.82
C ARG A 166 14.04 -0.75 27.33
N GLN A 167 14.25 -1.91 27.91
CA GLN A 167 14.87 -2.01 29.22
C GLN A 167 16.25 -1.35 29.07
N GLU A 168 16.43 -0.23 29.73
CA GLU A 168 17.73 0.35 29.98
C GLU A 168 18.57 -0.69 30.73
N VAL A 169 19.55 -1.27 30.07
CA VAL A 169 20.58 -2.03 30.74
C VAL A 169 21.51 -1.00 31.39
N PRO A 170 21.63 -0.93 32.71
CA PRO A 170 22.56 -0.01 33.35
C PRO A 170 23.99 -0.45 33.03
N ILE A 171 24.74 0.44 32.40
CA ILE A 171 26.18 0.25 32.17
C ILE A 171 26.86 0.41 33.55
N SER A 172 27.22 -0.70 34.17
CA SER A 172 28.09 -0.71 35.33
C SER A 172 29.50 -0.33 34.90
N LEU A 173 29.91 0.86 35.22
CA LEU A 173 31.33 1.27 35.18
C LEU A 173 32.07 0.55 36.29
N GLU A 174 32.61 -0.62 36.03
CA GLU A 174 33.64 -1.20 36.92
C GLU A 174 34.95 -0.41 36.79
N LYS A 175 35.37 0.10 37.92
CA LYS A 175 36.65 0.80 38.09
C LYS A 175 37.80 -0.18 37.86
N MET A 176 38.72 0.14 36.94
CA MET A 176 40.02 -0.52 36.89
C MET A 176 40.86 -0.14 38.11
N PRO A 177 41.53 -1.12 38.76
CA PRO A 177 42.45 -0.83 39.86
C PRO A 177 43.76 -0.29 39.34
N SER A 178 44.43 0.51 40.19
CA SER A 178 45.69 1.24 40.08
C SER A 178 46.90 0.38 39.70
#